data_febe5ba9b806d630f6172bd195496ed2
#
_entry.id   febe5ba9b806d630f6172bd195496ed2
#
_cell.length_a   1.000
_cell.length_b   1.000
_cell.length_c   1.000
_cell.angle_alpha   90.00
_cell.angle_beta   90.00
_cell.angle_gamma   90.00
#
_symmetry.space_group_name_H-M   'P 1'
#
loop_
_entity.id
_entity.type
_entity.pdbx_description
1 polymer ?
#
loop_
_entity_poly.entity_id
_entity_poly.type
_entity_poly.pdbx_seq_one_letter_code
_entity_poly.pdbx_strand_id
1 'polypeptide(L)' 'MSVQATYTVTGMTCGHCVQSVSGELSKLDGVTNVDVDLASGAVTVTSETPLTEQDVRVAVDEAGYELATS' A
#
# COMPACT_ATOMS: atom_id res chain seq x y z
N MET A 1 -13.67 14.02 3.53
CA MET A 1 -14.17 12.64 3.37
C MET A 1 -13.03 11.72 3.01
N SER A 2 -13.04 10.49 3.52
CA SER A 2 -11.96 9.55 3.22
C SER A 2 -12.28 8.71 2.01
N VAL A 3 -11.23 8.37 1.27
CA VAL A 3 -11.29 7.49 0.11
C VAL A 3 -10.53 6.22 0.46
N GLN A 4 -11.09 5.09 0.10
CA GLN A 4 -10.49 3.80 0.38
C GLN A 4 -10.24 3.08 -0.94
N ALA A 5 -9.03 2.54 -1.10
CA ALA A 5 -8.65 1.81 -2.30
C ALA A 5 -7.86 0.58 -1.93
N THR A 6 -8.09 -0.51 -2.64
CA THR A 6 -7.41 -1.78 -2.38
C THR A 6 -6.50 -2.12 -3.54
N TYR A 7 -5.27 -2.50 -3.20
CA TYR A 7 -4.25 -2.90 -4.17
C TYR A 7 -3.72 -4.27 -3.81
N THR A 8 -3.11 -4.95 -4.77
CA THR A 8 -2.45 -6.22 -4.52
C THR A 8 -0.94 -6.00 -4.66
N VAL A 9 -0.20 -6.45 -3.65
CA VAL A 9 1.26 -6.33 -3.62
C VAL A 9 1.86 -7.72 -3.60
N THR A 10 2.81 -7.98 -4.50
CA THR A 10 3.47 -9.29 -4.58
C THR A 10 4.80 -9.24 -3.86
N GLY A 11 5.26 -10.40 -3.42
CA GLY A 11 6.57 -10.55 -2.79
C GLY A 11 6.58 -10.42 -1.29
N MET A 12 5.45 -10.10 -0.68
CA MET A 12 5.36 -10.03 0.78
C MET A 12 5.27 -11.44 1.34
N THR A 13 6.23 -11.80 2.18
CA THR A 13 6.31 -13.17 2.72
C THR A 13 6.35 -13.22 4.24
N CYS A 14 6.43 -12.07 4.91
CA CYS A 14 6.54 -12.05 6.37
C CYS A 14 6.08 -10.71 6.93
N GLY A 15 6.00 -10.62 8.26
CA GLY A 15 5.55 -9.40 8.92
C GLY A 15 6.42 -8.18 8.65
N HIS A 16 7.71 -8.38 8.43
CA HIS A 16 8.61 -7.27 8.08
C HIS A 16 8.22 -6.65 6.74
N CYS A 17 7.79 -7.48 5.82
CA CYS A 17 7.32 -7.01 4.52
C CYS A 17 6.10 -6.11 4.67
N VAL A 18 5.17 -6.53 5.51
CA VAL A 18 3.97 -5.74 5.80
C VAL A 18 4.36 -4.38 6.36
N GLN A 19 5.29 -4.35 7.31
CA GLN A 19 5.73 -3.09 7.91
C GLN A 19 6.40 -2.18 6.91
N SER A 20 7.21 -2.73 6.03
CA SER A 20 7.89 -1.93 4.99
C SER A 20 6.89 -1.29 4.05
N VAL A 21 5.95 -2.07 3.55
CA VAL A 21 4.94 -1.58 2.60
C VAL A 21 4.05 -0.54 3.28
N SER A 22 3.53 -0.83 4.47
CA SER A 22 2.64 0.10 5.15
C SER A 22 3.38 1.37 5.56
N GLY A 23 4.66 1.26 5.92
CA GLY A 23 5.47 2.42 6.26
C GLY A 23 5.64 3.37 5.08
N GLU A 24 5.95 2.82 3.91
CA GLU A 24 6.11 3.65 2.72
C GLU A 24 4.78 4.26 2.26
N LEU A 25 3.71 3.49 2.30
CA LEU A 25 2.40 4.01 1.93
C LEU A 25 1.92 5.10 2.88
N SER A 26 2.24 4.97 4.17
CA SER A 26 1.85 5.96 5.17
C SER A 26 2.52 7.31 4.96
N LYS A 27 3.60 7.36 4.19
CA LYS A 27 4.30 8.62 3.88
C LYS A 27 3.60 9.42 2.81
N LEU A 28 2.68 8.82 2.08
CA LEU A 28 1.96 9.54 1.03
C LEU A 28 1.02 10.57 1.66
N ASP A 29 0.94 11.73 1.02
CA ASP A 29 0.10 12.82 1.51
C ASP A 29 -1.35 12.39 1.57
N GLY A 30 -1.99 12.66 2.71
CA GLY A 30 -3.41 12.37 2.90
C GLY A 30 -3.72 10.97 3.38
N VAL A 31 -2.74 10.06 3.43
CA VAL A 31 -2.98 8.70 3.91
C VAL A 31 -3.19 8.71 5.41
N THR A 32 -4.32 8.17 5.84
CA THR A 32 -4.70 8.12 7.25
C THR A 32 -4.62 6.71 7.82
N ASN A 33 -4.70 5.69 6.97
CA ASN A 33 -4.63 4.32 7.44
C ASN A 33 -4.18 3.39 6.31
N VAL A 34 -3.41 2.35 6.67
CA VAL A 34 -3.00 1.31 5.73
C VAL A 34 -3.24 -0.03 6.41
N ASP A 35 -3.99 -0.89 5.74
CA ASP A 35 -4.32 -2.21 6.25
C ASP A 35 -3.80 -3.25 5.25
N VAL A 36 -2.96 -4.16 5.71
CA VAL A 36 -2.31 -5.16 4.86
C VAL A 36 -2.72 -6.55 5.28
N ASP A 37 -3.20 -7.34 4.31
CA ASP A 37 -3.49 -8.75 4.53
C ASP A 37 -2.37 -9.56 3.87
N LEU A 38 -1.49 -10.10 4.68
CA LEU A 38 -0.33 -10.85 4.21
C LEU A 38 -0.74 -12.09 3.44
N ALA A 39 -1.80 -12.76 3.86
CA ALA A 39 -2.22 -14.02 3.25
C ALA A 39 -2.61 -13.85 1.78
N SER A 40 -3.28 -12.74 1.46
CA SER A 40 -3.75 -12.49 0.09
C SER A 40 -2.88 -11.48 -0.66
N GLY A 41 -2.04 -10.74 0.05
CA GLY A 41 -1.28 -9.64 -0.52
C GLY A 41 -2.12 -8.38 -0.74
N ALA A 42 -3.33 -8.35 -0.22
CA ALA A 42 -4.21 -7.20 -0.39
C ALA A 42 -3.81 -6.07 0.55
N VAL A 43 -3.73 -4.86 0.01
CA VAL A 43 -3.40 -3.67 0.78
C VAL A 43 -4.52 -2.66 0.58
N THR A 44 -5.17 -2.29 1.67
CA THR A 44 -6.24 -1.30 1.64
C THR A 44 -5.70 0.00 2.23
N VAL A 45 -5.74 1.05 1.43
CA VAL A 45 -5.23 2.36 1.83
C VAL A 45 -6.41 3.31 1.97
N THR A 46 -6.50 3.94 3.14
CA THR A 46 -7.49 4.98 3.41
C THR A 46 -6.79 6.33 3.39
N SER A 47 -7.32 7.27 2.63
CA SER A 47 -6.72 8.59 2.50
C SER A 47 -7.80 9.66 2.46
N GLU A 48 -7.40 10.88 2.79
CA GLU A 48 -8.32 12.03 2.75
C GLU A 48 -8.65 12.45 1.32
N THR A 49 -7.70 12.22 0.41
CA THR A 49 -7.86 12.54 -0.99
C THR A 49 -7.54 11.31 -1.83
N PRO A 50 -8.10 11.20 -3.03
CA PRO A 50 -7.80 10.06 -3.90
C PRO A 50 -6.30 10.00 -4.22
N LEU A 51 -5.73 8.81 -4.13
CA LEU A 51 -4.34 8.57 -4.51
C LEU A 51 -4.30 8.10 -5.95
N THR A 52 -3.21 8.44 -6.65
CA THR A 52 -2.99 7.90 -7.98
C THR A 52 -2.32 6.52 -7.85
N GLU A 53 -2.57 5.66 -8.83
CA GLU A 53 -1.92 4.36 -8.86
C GLU A 53 -0.40 4.52 -8.89
N GLN A 54 0.10 5.55 -9.57
CA GLN A 54 1.53 5.78 -9.67
C GLN A 54 2.15 6.10 -8.31
N ASP A 55 1.46 6.89 -7.48
CA ASP A 55 1.96 7.19 -6.14
C ASP A 55 2.07 5.93 -5.30
N VAL A 56 1.07 5.07 -5.38
CA VAL A 56 1.08 3.81 -4.65
C VAL A 56 2.17 2.89 -5.17
N ARG A 57 2.35 2.84 -6.50
CA ARG A 57 3.38 2.02 -7.13
C ARG A 57 4.78 2.46 -6.69
N VAL A 58 5.03 3.76 -6.66
CA VAL A 58 6.32 4.28 -6.21
C VAL A 58 6.59 3.90 -4.75
N ALA A 59 5.57 4.02 -3.90
CA ALA A 59 5.73 3.66 -2.48
C ALA A 59 6.03 2.17 -2.32
N VAL A 60 5.33 1.33 -3.07
CA VAL A 60 5.57 -0.13 -3.02
C VAL A 60 6.96 -0.46 -3.53
N ASP A 61 7.40 0.19 -4.61
CA ASP A 61 8.74 0.00 -5.15
C ASP A 61 9.81 0.41 -4.14
N GLU A 62 9.59 1.53 -3.45
CA GLU A 62 10.54 2.00 -2.43
C GLU A 62 10.64 0.99 -1.28
N ALA A 63 9.57 0.28 -0.99
CA ALA A 63 9.61 -0.77 0.02
C ALA A 63 10.31 -2.04 -0.46
N GLY A 64 10.61 -2.14 -1.76
CA GLY A 64 11.28 -3.30 -2.33
C GLY A 64 10.34 -4.38 -2.83
N TYR A 65 9.08 -4.04 -3.08
CA TYR A 65 8.08 -5.00 -3.54
C TYR A 65 7.47 -4.52 -4.85
N GLU A 66 6.50 -5.26 -5.36
CA GLU A 66 5.89 -4.97 -6.65
C GLU A 66 4.39 -4.89 -6.52
N LEU A 67 3.83 -3.88 -7.15
CA LEU A 67 2.38 -3.70 -7.21
C LEU A 67 1.83 -4.55 -8.35
N ALA A 68 0.98 -5.52 -8.00
CA ALA A 68 0.34 -6.38 -8.98
C ALA A 68 -1.06 -5.85 -9.25
N THR A 69 -1.15 -4.83 -10.07
CA THR A 69 -2.44 -4.29 -10.45
C THR A 69 -2.86 -4.80 -11.80
N SER A 70 -4.13 -4.93 -11.94
CA SER A 70 -4.73 -5.20 -13.23
C SER A 70 -5.04 -3.90 -13.95
#